data_3f1f30d7cfa49fab5356e76dfec6fa7f
#
_entry.id   3f1f30d7cfa49fab5356e76dfec6fa7f
#
_cell.length_a   1.000
_cell.length_b   1.000
_cell.length_c   1.000
_cell.angle_alpha   90.00
_cell.angle_beta   90.00
_cell.angle_gamma   90.00
#
_symmetry.space_group_name_H-M   'P 1'
#
loop_
_entity.id
_entity.type
_entity.pdbx_description
1 polymer ?
#
loop_
_entity_poly.entity_id
_entity_poly.type
_entity_poly.pdbx_seq_one_letter_code
_entity_poly.pdbx_strand_id
1 'polypeptide(L)'
;MNKIILHAQDLDGFLTEGDKKNIESVHALYEKSLDACRRIDNDNSDCKAKDDLSASAAEIGDKLKEICSTNDRIHVYSFETPREQHGEASRIIAKLRNPETGHEEFLYYIQRAYELMFAHSFADKNLNNKRAMIQMTPVTNPCRNYAVHKIPDVDELAHSSVMCVMLRGALLPSMIISKEFQDYSSDDTITPFALFKIKRDESKKESNMDYVLDLDRSFFKLEELDGKDLIFADPMNATGGSLVTIVKYLKEHGVKPRSIKFINVISALKGALRITRVIEEAEVYTLWMDPVLNEQAYILPGLGDAGDRLNGEDKGPEPRNMIQLIADYGSNIVNLYRDQVIEIEKTVLN
;
A
#
# COMPACT_ATOMS: atom_id res chain seq x y z
N MET A 1 13.31 3.31 -26.61
CA MET A 1 12.67 2.81 -25.38
C MET A 1 13.39 3.44 -24.20
N ASN A 2 12.72 4.39 -23.56
CA ASN A 2 13.28 5.14 -22.43
C ASN A 2 12.96 4.39 -21.14
N LYS A 3 13.90 3.54 -20.67
CA LYS A 3 13.72 2.71 -19.47
C LYS A 3 14.80 3.04 -18.44
N ILE A 4 14.38 3.19 -17.20
CA ILE A 4 15.26 3.34 -16.05
C ILE A 4 15.29 2.01 -15.30
N ILE A 5 16.47 1.52 -14.99
CA ILE A 5 16.67 0.25 -14.27
C ILE A 5 17.42 0.51 -12.99
N LEU A 6 16.87 0.04 -11.88
CA LEU A 6 17.51 -0.01 -10.58
C LEU A 6 17.78 -1.48 -10.23
N HIS A 7 18.96 -1.78 -9.70
CA HIS A 7 19.33 -3.12 -9.27
C HIS A 7 19.13 -3.29 -7.75
N ALA A 8 18.68 -4.45 -7.32
CA ALA A 8 18.46 -4.74 -5.89
C ALA A 8 19.73 -4.56 -5.05
N GLN A 9 20.89 -4.84 -5.62
CA GLN A 9 22.20 -4.67 -4.96
C GLN A 9 22.49 -3.21 -4.57
N ASP A 10 21.96 -2.25 -5.35
CA ASP A 10 22.10 -0.81 -5.05
C ASP A 10 21.30 -0.40 -3.81
N LEU A 11 20.31 -1.20 -3.42
CA LEU A 11 19.45 -0.94 -2.25
C LEU A 11 20.05 -1.52 -0.96
N ASP A 12 20.72 -2.65 -1.03
CA ASP A 12 21.28 -3.34 0.14
C ASP A 12 22.42 -2.57 0.80
N GLY A 13 23.10 -1.72 0.05
CA GLY A 13 24.13 -0.82 0.57
C GLY A 13 23.63 0.24 1.56
N PHE A 14 22.34 0.51 1.57
CA PHE A 14 21.72 1.48 2.50
C PHE A 14 21.28 0.85 3.83
N LEU A 15 21.13 -0.48 3.90
CA LEU A 15 20.79 -1.17 5.15
C LEU A 15 21.96 -1.12 6.13
N THR A 16 21.67 -0.68 7.36
CA THR A 16 22.66 -0.69 8.45
C THR A 16 22.97 -2.12 8.92
N GLU A 17 24.07 -2.29 9.64
CA GLU A 17 24.37 -3.59 10.27
C GLU A 17 23.30 -4.02 11.29
N GLY A 18 22.65 -3.04 11.95
CA GLY A 18 21.49 -3.28 12.80
C GLY A 18 20.28 -3.80 12.01
N ASP A 19 19.97 -3.20 10.85
CA ASP A 19 18.88 -3.65 9.98
C ASP A 19 19.12 -5.09 9.49
N LYS A 20 20.35 -5.41 9.06
CA LYS A 20 20.73 -6.76 8.62
C LYS A 20 20.53 -7.80 9.73
N LYS A 21 21.02 -7.50 10.95
CA LYS A 21 20.82 -8.37 12.13
C LYS A 21 19.35 -8.56 12.47
N ASN A 22 18.55 -7.50 12.39
CA ASN A 22 17.12 -7.56 12.60
C ASN A 22 16.42 -8.45 11.58
N ILE A 23 16.73 -8.29 10.29
CA ILE A 23 16.21 -9.14 9.21
C ILE A 23 16.60 -10.60 9.44
N GLU A 24 17.87 -10.88 9.77
CA GLU A 24 18.35 -12.23 10.06
C GLU A 24 17.64 -12.85 11.28
N SER A 25 17.42 -12.05 12.35
CA SER A 25 16.74 -12.55 13.55
C SER A 25 15.29 -12.94 13.27
N VAL A 26 14.57 -12.12 12.49
CA VAL A 26 13.19 -12.39 12.10
C VAL A 26 13.12 -13.58 11.13
N HIS A 27 14.10 -13.70 10.21
CA HIS A 27 14.20 -14.85 9.33
C HIS A 27 14.40 -16.16 10.12
N ALA A 28 15.27 -16.15 11.12
CA ALA A 28 15.49 -17.33 11.98
C ALA A 28 14.23 -17.74 12.77
N LEU A 29 13.43 -16.78 13.21
CA LEU A 29 12.13 -17.06 13.84
C LEU A 29 11.11 -17.63 12.85
N TYR A 30 11.07 -17.09 11.64
CA TYR A 30 10.18 -17.60 10.59
C TYR A 30 10.55 -19.03 10.18
N GLU A 31 11.83 -19.35 10.00
CA GLU A 31 12.30 -20.70 9.69
C GLU A 31 11.86 -21.74 10.73
N LYS A 32 11.87 -21.40 12.03
CA LYS A 32 11.34 -22.26 13.08
C LYS A 32 9.84 -22.55 12.92
N SER A 33 9.07 -21.59 12.43
CA SER A 33 7.61 -21.76 12.22
C SER A 33 7.28 -22.73 11.06
N LEU A 34 8.19 -22.93 10.10
CA LEU A 34 7.98 -23.79 8.95
C LEU A 34 7.82 -25.27 9.33
N ASP A 35 8.39 -25.72 10.45
CA ASP A 35 8.14 -27.09 10.92
C ASP A 35 6.67 -27.32 11.30
N ALA A 36 6.09 -26.36 12.01
CA ALA A 36 4.66 -26.42 12.33
C ALA A 36 3.81 -26.37 11.05
N CYS A 37 4.15 -25.54 10.06
CA CYS A 37 3.48 -25.50 8.77
C CYS A 37 3.51 -26.87 8.05
N ARG A 38 4.67 -27.52 7.99
CA ARG A 38 4.82 -28.85 7.37
C ARG A 38 3.99 -29.93 8.09
N ARG A 39 3.90 -29.87 9.43
CA ARG A 39 3.08 -30.79 10.20
C ARG A 39 1.58 -30.58 9.92
N ILE A 40 1.12 -29.33 9.81
CA ILE A 40 -0.27 -29.01 9.46
C ILE A 40 -0.58 -29.44 8.02
N ASP A 41 0.35 -29.27 7.09
CA ASP A 41 0.19 -29.70 5.69
C ASP A 41 0.05 -31.22 5.58
N ASN A 42 0.79 -31.99 6.39
CA ASN A 42 0.69 -33.44 6.46
C ASN A 42 -0.56 -33.93 7.21
N ASP A 43 -0.95 -33.26 8.28
CA ASP A 43 -2.13 -33.57 9.09
C ASP A 43 -2.81 -32.29 9.59
N ASN A 44 -3.84 -31.85 8.89
CA ASN A 44 -4.60 -30.65 9.26
C ASN A 44 -5.35 -30.77 10.60
N SER A 45 -5.40 -31.94 11.20
CA SER A 45 -5.96 -32.18 12.55
C SER A 45 -4.93 -32.04 13.68
N ASP A 46 -3.63 -31.85 13.40
CA ASP A 46 -2.58 -31.66 14.42
C ASP A 46 -2.77 -30.35 15.19
N CYS A 47 -3.53 -30.43 16.30
CA CYS A 47 -3.78 -29.28 17.18
C CYS A 47 -2.48 -28.73 17.76
N LYS A 48 -1.50 -29.59 18.10
CA LYS A 48 -0.22 -29.14 18.64
C LYS A 48 0.57 -28.33 17.62
N ALA A 49 0.57 -28.73 16.35
CA ALA A 49 1.19 -27.95 15.29
C ALA A 49 0.54 -26.57 15.11
N LYS A 50 -0.78 -26.48 15.24
CA LYS A 50 -1.52 -25.20 15.20
C LYS A 50 -1.17 -24.30 16.39
N ASP A 51 -1.06 -24.88 17.59
CA ASP A 51 -0.63 -24.13 18.79
C ASP A 51 0.83 -23.65 18.64
N ASP A 52 1.74 -24.50 18.16
CA ASP A 52 3.13 -24.16 17.93
C ASP A 52 3.27 -23.04 16.87
N LEU A 53 2.47 -23.09 15.80
CA LEU A 53 2.42 -22.05 14.77
C LEU A 53 1.90 -20.71 15.33
N SER A 54 0.83 -20.78 16.16
CA SER A 54 0.27 -19.59 16.80
C SER A 54 1.29 -18.92 17.75
N ALA A 55 2.02 -19.72 18.53
CA ALA A 55 3.07 -19.23 19.42
C ALA A 55 4.23 -18.60 18.64
N SER A 56 4.67 -19.24 17.55
CA SER A 56 5.72 -18.70 16.67
C SER A 56 5.27 -17.40 16.00
N ALA A 57 4.02 -17.31 15.55
CA ALA A 57 3.48 -16.09 14.95
C ALA A 57 3.45 -14.92 15.96
N ALA A 58 3.11 -15.20 17.24
CA ALA A 58 3.16 -14.20 18.30
C ALA A 58 4.61 -13.71 18.55
N GLU A 59 5.58 -14.62 18.65
CA GLU A 59 7.00 -14.28 18.83
C GLU A 59 7.54 -13.42 17.68
N ILE A 60 7.19 -13.78 16.43
CA ILE A 60 7.53 -12.99 15.24
C ILE A 60 6.89 -11.60 15.30
N GLY A 61 5.61 -11.52 15.65
CA GLY A 61 4.87 -10.26 15.78
C GLY A 61 5.48 -9.32 16.82
N ASP A 62 5.84 -9.84 18.01
CA ASP A 62 6.50 -9.07 19.06
C ASP A 62 7.88 -8.57 18.60
N LYS A 63 8.64 -9.40 17.90
CA LYS A 63 9.94 -9.00 17.36
C LYS A 63 9.83 -7.94 16.27
N LEU A 64 8.88 -8.08 15.36
CA LEU A 64 8.59 -7.07 14.33
C LEU A 64 8.17 -5.73 14.96
N LYS A 65 7.32 -5.78 15.99
CA LYS A 65 6.90 -4.58 16.72
C LYS A 65 8.07 -3.89 17.40
N GLU A 66 8.95 -4.65 18.07
CA GLU A 66 10.19 -4.12 18.66
C GLU A 66 11.03 -3.38 17.61
N ILE A 67 11.28 -4.00 16.46
CA ILE A 67 12.09 -3.43 15.38
C ILE A 67 11.43 -2.18 14.80
N CYS A 68 10.16 -2.24 14.43
CA CYS A 68 9.45 -1.10 13.83
C CYS A 68 9.37 0.09 14.79
N SER A 69 9.24 -0.14 16.12
CA SER A 69 9.21 0.94 17.11
C SER A 69 10.50 1.75 17.21
N THR A 70 11.61 1.27 16.64
CA THR A 70 12.89 2.01 16.58
C THR A 70 13.01 2.92 15.35
N ASN A 71 12.02 2.90 14.44
CA ASN A 71 12.00 3.71 13.24
C ASN A 71 10.68 4.47 13.14
N ASP A 72 10.72 5.78 13.40
CA ASP A 72 9.59 6.70 13.44
C ASP A 72 8.92 6.94 12.08
N ARG A 73 9.46 6.37 11.01
CA ARG A 73 8.92 6.43 9.63
C ARG A 73 8.29 5.12 9.15
N ILE A 74 8.19 4.11 10.01
CA ILE A 74 7.50 2.85 9.72
C ILE A 74 6.31 2.72 10.65
N HIS A 75 5.11 2.86 10.10
CA HIS A 75 3.84 2.84 10.81
C HIS A 75 3.07 1.58 10.46
N VAL A 76 2.82 0.74 11.47
CA VAL A 76 2.08 -0.51 11.30
C VAL A 76 0.79 -0.42 12.08
N TYR A 77 -0.36 -0.49 11.40
CA TYR A 77 -1.68 -0.37 12.00
C TYR A 77 -1.86 -1.31 13.20
N SER A 78 -1.50 -2.58 13.03
CA SER A 78 -1.61 -3.59 14.09
C SER A 78 -0.66 -3.39 15.28
N PHE A 79 0.33 -2.49 15.19
CA PHE A 79 1.25 -2.18 16.29
C PHE A 79 0.91 -0.88 17.01
N GLU A 80 0.36 0.08 16.30
CA GLU A 80 0.11 1.45 16.76
C GLU A 80 -1.33 1.68 17.24
N THR A 81 -2.28 0.86 16.79
CA THR A 81 -3.69 1.00 17.19
C THR A 81 -4.03 0.18 18.42
N PRO A 82 -5.11 0.53 19.16
CA PRO A 82 -5.60 -0.25 20.29
C PRO A 82 -5.98 -1.69 19.89
N ARG A 83 -5.77 -2.64 20.81
CA ARG A 83 -6.01 -4.08 20.56
C ARG A 83 -7.45 -4.38 20.14
N GLU A 84 -8.41 -3.58 20.60
CA GLU A 84 -9.83 -3.72 20.26
C GLU A 84 -10.09 -3.53 18.76
N GLN A 85 -9.21 -2.81 18.06
CA GLN A 85 -9.31 -2.55 16.62
C GLN A 85 -8.59 -3.60 15.78
N HIS A 86 -7.70 -4.42 16.38
CA HIS A 86 -6.90 -5.41 15.64
C HIS A 86 -7.73 -6.53 15.03
N GLY A 87 -8.87 -6.86 15.61
CA GLY A 87 -9.74 -7.94 15.14
C GLY A 87 -10.21 -7.74 13.69
N GLU A 88 -10.55 -6.51 13.31
CA GLU A 88 -10.94 -6.21 11.92
C GLU A 88 -9.74 -6.29 10.97
N ALA A 89 -8.61 -5.69 11.33
CA ALA A 89 -7.39 -5.79 10.53
C ALA A 89 -6.97 -7.24 10.32
N SER A 90 -6.95 -8.05 11.39
CA SER A 90 -6.64 -9.49 11.32
C SER A 90 -7.61 -10.26 10.42
N ARG A 91 -8.92 -9.95 10.50
CA ARG A 91 -9.93 -10.58 9.65
C ARG A 91 -9.74 -10.21 8.18
N ILE A 92 -9.49 -8.93 7.87
CA ILE A 92 -9.22 -8.45 6.51
C ILE A 92 -7.99 -9.17 5.95
N ILE A 93 -6.89 -9.19 6.68
CA ILE A 93 -5.66 -9.86 6.25
C ILE A 93 -5.87 -11.36 6.06
N ALA A 94 -6.57 -12.05 6.98
CA ALA A 94 -6.88 -13.48 6.83
C ALA A 94 -7.68 -13.76 5.55
N LYS A 95 -8.67 -12.92 5.24
CA LYS A 95 -9.47 -13.04 4.02
C LYS A 95 -8.65 -12.77 2.75
N LEU A 96 -7.81 -11.75 2.76
CA LEU A 96 -6.91 -11.46 1.63
C LEU A 96 -5.87 -12.57 1.40
N ARG A 97 -5.41 -13.24 2.46
CA ARG A 97 -4.47 -14.38 2.36
C ARG A 97 -5.12 -15.67 1.89
N ASN A 98 -6.43 -15.85 2.12
CA ASN A 98 -7.11 -17.07 1.76
C ASN A 98 -7.12 -17.25 0.24
N PRO A 99 -6.59 -18.38 -0.30
CA PRO A 99 -6.62 -18.66 -1.74
C PRO A 99 -8.04 -18.84 -2.29
N GLU A 100 -8.99 -19.23 -1.45
CA GLU A 100 -10.40 -19.42 -1.83
C GLU A 100 -11.19 -18.09 -1.93
N THR A 101 -10.61 -16.97 -1.49
CA THR A 101 -11.26 -15.65 -1.61
C THR A 101 -11.35 -15.25 -3.09
N GLY A 102 -12.57 -15.23 -3.62
CA GLY A 102 -12.86 -14.85 -5.00
C GLY A 102 -12.57 -13.38 -5.29
N HIS A 103 -12.57 -13.02 -6.59
CA HIS A 103 -12.19 -11.69 -7.05
C HIS A 103 -13.01 -10.55 -6.40
N GLU A 104 -14.36 -10.65 -6.42
CA GLU A 104 -15.22 -9.60 -5.85
C GLU A 104 -15.02 -9.42 -4.34
N GLU A 105 -14.87 -10.55 -3.61
CA GLU A 105 -14.60 -10.51 -2.18
C GLU A 105 -13.20 -9.94 -1.89
N PHE A 106 -12.21 -10.23 -2.75
CA PHE A 106 -10.87 -9.66 -2.65
C PHE A 106 -10.89 -8.15 -2.83
N LEU A 107 -11.61 -7.64 -3.83
CA LEU A 107 -11.81 -6.19 -4.04
C LEU A 107 -12.45 -5.53 -2.81
N TYR A 108 -13.49 -6.14 -2.25
CA TYR A 108 -14.16 -5.64 -1.05
C TYR A 108 -13.18 -5.51 0.14
N TYR A 109 -12.34 -6.54 0.39
CA TYR A 109 -11.38 -6.47 1.49
C TYR A 109 -10.23 -5.52 1.22
N ILE A 110 -9.81 -5.33 -0.02
CA ILE A 110 -8.85 -4.28 -0.40
C ILE A 110 -9.44 -2.89 -0.11
N GLN A 111 -10.69 -2.64 -0.49
CA GLN A 111 -11.36 -1.37 -0.19
C GLN A 111 -11.40 -1.14 1.33
N ARG A 112 -11.86 -2.12 2.11
CA ARG A 112 -11.91 -2.01 3.58
C ARG A 112 -10.53 -1.77 4.20
N ALA A 113 -9.49 -2.40 3.68
CA ALA A 113 -8.12 -2.19 4.14
C ALA A 113 -7.68 -0.73 3.93
N TYR A 114 -7.94 -0.17 2.75
CA TYR A 114 -7.53 1.20 2.44
C TYR A 114 -8.35 2.28 3.16
N GLU A 115 -9.63 2.05 3.44
CA GLU A 115 -10.43 2.91 4.33
C GLU A 115 -9.83 2.98 5.75
N LEU A 116 -9.43 1.83 6.32
CA LEU A 116 -8.72 1.79 7.60
C LEU A 116 -7.36 2.50 7.53
N MET A 117 -6.62 2.27 6.44
CA MET A 117 -5.30 2.87 6.25
C MET A 117 -5.37 4.37 6.00
N PHE A 118 -6.43 4.89 5.37
CA PHE A 118 -6.65 6.32 5.24
C PHE A 118 -6.78 6.97 6.62
N ALA A 119 -7.65 6.43 7.48
CA ALA A 119 -7.81 6.92 8.84
C ALA A 119 -6.46 6.91 9.60
N HIS A 120 -5.71 5.81 9.53
CA HIS A 120 -4.41 5.66 10.18
C HIS A 120 -3.36 6.65 9.66
N SER A 121 -3.31 6.87 8.34
CA SER A 121 -2.26 7.68 7.71
C SER A 121 -2.53 9.19 7.76
N PHE A 122 -3.79 9.60 7.77
CA PHE A 122 -4.18 11.00 7.57
C PHE A 122 -5.12 11.56 8.64
N ALA A 123 -6.01 10.74 9.21
CA ALA A 123 -7.04 11.22 10.13
C ALA A 123 -6.59 11.20 11.58
N ASP A 124 -5.87 10.17 12.02
CA ASP A 124 -5.47 10.03 13.43
C ASP A 124 -4.37 11.01 13.83
N LYS A 125 -3.43 11.33 12.94
CA LYS A 125 -2.33 12.27 13.22
C LYS A 125 -2.79 13.73 13.35
N ASN A 126 -3.93 14.09 12.75
CA ASN A 126 -4.50 15.43 12.78
C ASN A 126 -5.69 15.55 13.76
N LEU A 127 -5.75 14.74 14.80
CA LEU A 127 -6.82 14.79 15.80
C LEU A 127 -7.05 16.18 16.43
N ASN A 128 -6.04 17.05 16.40
CA ASN A 128 -6.15 18.42 16.87
C ASN A 128 -6.72 19.40 15.82
N ASN A 129 -6.71 19.01 14.55
CA ASN A 129 -7.23 19.85 13.47
C ASN A 129 -8.51 19.22 12.92
N LYS A 130 -9.65 19.68 13.46
CA LYS A 130 -10.98 19.19 13.08
C LYS A 130 -11.81 20.34 12.57
N ARG A 131 -12.47 20.12 11.42
CA ARG A 131 -13.49 21.03 10.92
C ARG A 131 -14.92 20.55 11.27
N ALA A 132 -15.85 21.49 11.30
CA ALA A 132 -17.27 21.18 11.46
C ALA A 132 -17.88 20.91 10.09
N MET A 133 -18.41 19.69 9.88
CA MET A 133 -19.29 19.36 8.76
C MET A 133 -20.73 19.63 9.19
N ILE A 134 -21.42 20.55 8.53
CA ILE A 134 -22.81 20.89 8.81
C ILE A 134 -23.68 20.26 7.73
N GLN A 135 -24.47 19.27 8.12
CA GLN A 135 -25.29 18.50 7.21
C GLN A 135 -26.78 18.80 7.42
N MET A 136 -27.47 19.24 6.36
CA MET A 136 -28.93 19.37 6.38
C MET A 136 -29.56 17.98 6.46
N THR A 137 -30.53 17.83 7.37
CA THR A 137 -31.27 16.59 7.50
C THR A 137 -32.67 16.71 6.79
N PRO A 138 -33.31 15.58 6.47
CA PRO A 138 -34.65 15.63 5.83
C PRO A 138 -35.77 16.08 6.77
N VAL A 139 -35.49 16.36 8.04
CA VAL A 139 -36.49 16.78 9.03
C VAL A 139 -36.78 18.28 8.88
N THR A 140 -38.03 18.65 8.65
CA THR A 140 -38.45 20.03 8.38
C THR A 140 -39.39 20.65 9.43
N ASN A 141 -39.80 19.90 10.45
CA ASN A 141 -40.68 20.38 11.51
C ASN A 141 -39.96 20.29 12.88
N PRO A 142 -39.92 21.37 13.68
CA PRO A 142 -40.59 22.68 13.58
C PRO A 142 -39.91 23.63 12.57
N CYS A 143 -38.70 23.37 12.14
CA CYS A 143 -37.98 24.07 11.08
C CYS A 143 -37.05 23.09 10.36
N ARG A 144 -36.35 23.56 9.31
CA ARG A 144 -35.29 22.77 8.67
C ARG A 144 -34.16 22.50 9.67
N ASN A 145 -33.82 21.23 9.85
CA ASN A 145 -32.82 20.80 10.83
C ASN A 145 -31.43 20.54 10.19
N TYR A 146 -30.39 20.78 10.96
CA TYR A 146 -29.01 20.55 10.58
C TYR A 146 -28.30 19.77 11.69
N ALA A 147 -27.49 18.80 11.28
CA ALA A 147 -26.57 18.09 12.17
C ALA A 147 -25.15 18.64 12.01
N VAL A 148 -24.40 18.62 13.10
CA VAL A 148 -22.98 19.05 13.09
C VAL A 148 -22.11 17.86 13.49
N HIS A 149 -21.16 17.53 12.62
CA HIS A 149 -20.17 16.50 12.85
C HIS A 149 -18.77 17.13 12.86
N LYS A 150 -17.87 16.60 13.69
CA LYS A 150 -16.46 17.00 13.66
C LYS A 150 -15.66 15.90 12.96
N ILE A 151 -15.05 16.26 11.84
CA ILE A 151 -14.21 15.36 11.06
C ILE A 151 -12.78 15.91 10.97
N PRO A 152 -11.76 15.06 10.72
CA PRO A 152 -10.41 15.53 10.40
C PRO A 152 -10.42 16.56 9.28
N ASP A 153 -9.61 17.61 9.42
CA ASP A 153 -9.40 18.61 8.38
C ASP A 153 -8.23 18.16 7.51
N VAL A 154 -8.54 17.78 6.28
CA VAL A 154 -7.55 17.30 5.30
C VAL A 154 -7.41 18.23 4.09
N ASP A 155 -8.05 19.40 4.09
CA ASP A 155 -8.15 20.27 2.92
C ASP A 155 -6.76 20.67 2.38
N GLU A 156 -5.85 21.15 3.24
CA GLU A 156 -4.49 21.51 2.83
C GLU A 156 -3.76 20.33 2.21
N LEU A 157 -3.88 19.14 2.83
CA LEU A 157 -3.24 17.93 2.36
C LEU A 157 -3.84 17.45 1.03
N ALA A 158 -5.16 17.51 0.86
CA ALA A 158 -5.82 17.13 -0.39
C ALA A 158 -5.35 18.00 -1.57
N HIS A 159 -5.25 19.33 -1.37
CA HIS A 159 -4.79 20.28 -2.40
C HIS A 159 -3.30 20.14 -2.73
N SER A 160 -2.48 19.71 -1.78
CA SER A 160 -1.04 19.58 -1.98
C SER A 160 -0.61 18.19 -2.45
N SER A 161 -1.50 17.20 -2.42
CA SER A 161 -1.17 15.81 -2.73
C SER A 161 -1.30 15.48 -4.20
N VAL A 162 -0.48 14.50 -4.65
CA VAL A 162 -0.61 13.83 -5.94
C VAL A 162 -0.62 12.32 -5.70
N MET A 163 -1.60 11.62 -6.28
CA MET A 163 -1.66 10.15 -6.25
C MET A 163 -0.68 9.57 -7.28
N CYS A 164 0.37 8.95 -6.81
CA CYS A 164 1.40 8.31 -7.62
C CYS A 164 1.11 6.82 -7.77
N VAL A 165 0.66 6.41 -8.94
CA VAL A 165 0.13 5.06 -9.21
C VAL A 165 1.18 4.18 -9.85
N MET A 166 1.59 3.12 -9.17
CA MET A 166 2.45 2.07 -9.72
C MET A 166 1.58 1.05 -10.47
N LEU A 167 1.58 1.14 -11.79
CA LEU A 167 0.73 0.30 -12.63
C LEU A 167 1.21 -1.15 -12.63
N ARG A 168 0.31 -2.13 -12.39
CA ARG A 168 -1.17 -2.16 -12.40
C ARG A 168 -1.81 -2.18 -11.00
N GLY A 169 -1.19 -2.90 -10.05
CA GLY A 169 -1.77 -3.24 -8.76
C GLY A 169 -2.20 -2.04 -7.89
N ALA A 170 -1.55 -0.89 -8.08
CA ALA A 170 -1.83 0.32 -7.32
C ALA A 170 -3.03 1.14 -7.82
N LEU A 171 -3.68 0.76 -8.94
CA LEU A 171 -4.73 1.60 -9.53
C LEU A 171 -5.95 1.74 -8.61
N LEU A 172 -6.61 0.63 -8.26
CA LEU A 172 -7.77 0.67 -7.36
C LEU A 172 -7.40 1.23 -5.97
N PRO A 173 -6.33 0.81 -5.32
CA PRO A 173 -5.88 1.43 -4.06
C PRO A 173 -5.77 2.95 -4.11
N SER A 174 -5.16 3.48 -5.16
CA SER A 174 -5.02 4.94 -5.33
C SER A 174 -6.36 5.64 -5.52
N MET A 175 -7.30 5.03 -6.25
CA MET A 175 -8.65 5.56 -6.39
C MET A 175 -9.39 5.57 -5.05
N ILE A 176 -9.23 4.56 -4.20
CA ILE A 176 -9.85 4.51 -2.87
C ILE A 176 -9.31 5.65 -2.00
N ILE A 177 -8.00 5.82 -1.91
CA ILE A 177 -7.38 6.91 -1.13
C ILE A 177 -7.83 8.29 -1.65
N SER A 178 -7.86 8.48 -2.97
CA SER A 178 -8.36 9.73 -3.58
C SER A 178 -9.84 10.00 -3.25
N LYS A 179 -10.66 8.95 -3.22
CA LYS A 179 -12.07 9.05 -2.83
C LYS A 179 -12.23 9.42 -1.36
N GLU A 180 -11.43 8.86 -0.47
CA GLU A 180 -11.41 9.24 0.93
C GLU A 180 -11.02 10.72 1.10
N PHE A 181 -10.00 11.23 0.39
CA PHE A 181 -9.68 12.65 0.38
C PHE A 181 -10.86 13.50 -0.06
N GLN A 182 -11.51 13.14 -1.14
CA GLN A 182 -12.68 13.85 -1.65
C GLN A 182 -13.80 13.89 -0.59
N ASP A 183 -14.11 12.79 0.06
CA ASP A 183 -15.20 12.69 1.05
C ASP A 183 -14.90 13.46 2.35
N TYR A 184 -13.63 13.57 2.73
CA TYR A 184 -13.19 14.37 3.88
C TYR A 184 -12.97 15.85 3.54
N SER A 185 -12.76 16.22 2.29
CA SER A 185 -12.51 17.60 1.84
C SER A 185 -13.76 18.48 1.98
N SER A 186 -13.55 19.78 2.22
CA SER A 186 -14.64 20.74 2.34
C SER A 186 -15.22 21.19 0.99
N ASP A 187 -14.47 21.02 -0.08
CA ASP A 187 -14.77 21.48 -1.44
C ASP A 187 -14.79 20.35 -2.47
N ASP A 188 -14.91 19.09 -2.01
CA ASP A 188 -14.90 17.89 -2.85
C ASP A 188 -13.66 17.77 -3.74
N THR A 189 -12.51 18.25 -3.26
CA THR A 189 -11.22 18.21 -4.00
C THR A 189 -10.85 16.79 -4.38
N ILE A 190 -10.56 16.60 -5.67
CA ILE A 190 -10.03 15.35 -6.23
C ILE A 190 -8.53 15.50 -6.42
N THR A 191 -7.76 14.63 -5.81
CA THR A 191 -6.30 14.61 -5.97
C THR A 191 -5.90 14.26 -7.40
N PRO A 192 -4.95 14.99 -8.03
CA PRO A 192 -4.42 14.62 -9.36
C PRO A 192 -3.67 13.29 -9.30
N PHE A 193 -3.51 12.66 -10.48
CA PHE A 193 -2.86 11.36 -10.63
C PHE A 193 -1.61 11.46 -11.51
N ALA A 194 -0.56 10.74 -11.10
CA ALA A 194 0.65 10.49 -11.88
C ALA A 194 0.83 8.97 -12.01
N LEU A 195 0.98 8.47 -13.23
CA LEU A 195 0.95 7.03 -13.52
C LEU A 195 2.34 6.56 -13.94
N PHE A 196 2.87 5.55 -13.25
CA PHE A 196 4.20 5.00 -13.46
C PHE A 196 4.10 3.52 -13.90
N LYS A 197 4.54 3.21 -15.11
CA LYS A 197 4.64 1.83 -15.58
C LYS A 197 5.94 1.22 -15.08
N ILE A 198 5.86 0.51 -13.99
CA ILE A 198 7.00 -0.15 -13.35
C ILE A 198 6.76 -1.65 -13.24
N LYS A 199 7.82 -2.44 -13.38
CA LYS A 199 7.79 -3.90 -13.20
C LYS A 199 9.10 -4.41 -12.63
N ARG A 200 9.03 -5.58 -12.00
CA ARG A 200 10.18 -6.38 -11.62
C ARG A 200 10.57 -7.32 -12.77
N ASP A 201 11.83 -7.66 -12.87
CA ASP A 201 12.29 -8.75 -13.73
C ASP A 201 12.14 -10.08 -12.97
N GLU A 202 11.00 -10.73 -13.17
CA GLU A 202 10.65 -11.98 -12.45
C GLU A 202 11.54 -13.18 -12.80
N SER A 203 12.39 -13.07 -13.81
CA SER A 203 13.41 -14.09 -14.12
C SER A 203 14.57 -14.08 -13.10
N LYS A 204 14.66 -13.04 -12.27
CA LYS A 204 15.74 -12.83 -11.30
C LYS A 204 15.31 -13.15 -9.87
N LYS A 205 16.32 -13.47 -9.04
CA LYS A 205 16.12 -13.66 -7.59
C LYS A 205 16.10 -12.33 -6.85
N GLU A 206 15.62 -12.34 -5.60
CA GLU A 206 15.52 -11.15 -4.74
C GLU A 206 16.85 -10.39 -4.64
N SER A 207 17.97 -11.11 -4.53
CA SER A 207 19.31 -10.52 -4.38
C SER A 207 19.85 -9.80 -5.62
N ASN A 208 19.33 -10.10 -6.81
CA ASN A 208 19.76 -9.51 -8.08
C ASN A 208 18.57 -8.99 -8.92
N MET A 209 17.43 -8.72 -8.28
CA MET A 209 16.22 -8.22 -8.90
C MET A 209 16.46 -6.91 -9.65
N ASP A 210 15.88 -6.76 -10.82
CA ASP A 210 15.82 -5.48 -11.54
C ASP A 210 14.42 -4.87 -11.45
N TYR A 211 14.39 -3.57 -11.23
CA TYR A 211 13.17 -2.76 -11.25
C TYR A 211 13.23 -1.85 -12.46
N VAL A 212 12.29 -2.03 -13.39
CA VAL A 212 12.29 -1.38 -14.69
C VAL A 212 11.14 -0.39 -14.77
N LEU A 213 11.44 0.90 -14.73
CA LEU A 213 10.51 1.99 -14.99
C LEU A 213 10.49 2.28 -16.50
N ASP A 214 9.32 2.11 -17.12
CA ASP A 214 9.08 2.36 -18.54
C ASP A 214 8.48 3.75 -18.73
N LEU A 215 9.31 4.72 -19.11
CA LEU A 215 8.90 6.11 -19.28
C LEU A 215 7.97 6.31 -20.48
N ASP A 216 8.12 5.52 -21.55
CA ASP A 216 7.28 5.62 -22.75
C ASP A 216 5.81 5.21 -22.46
N ARG A 217 5.57 4.51 -21.35
CA ARG A 217 4.25 4.04 -20.89
C ARG A 217 3.84 4.62 -19.54
N SER A 218 4.51 5.66 -19.10
CA SER A 218 4.19 6.41 -17.88
C SER A 218 3.57 7.76 -18.24
N PHE A 219 2.67 8.25 -17.39
CA PHE A 219 1.90 9.47 -17.64
C PHE A 219 2.01 10.37 -16.42
N PHE A 220 2.89 11.35 -16.47
CA PHE A 220 3.11 12.34 -15.42
C PHE A 220 3.88 13.55 -15.98
N LYS A 221 3.82 14.65 -15.27
CA LYS A 221 4.63 15.86 -15.53
C LYS A 221 5.46 16.19 -14.29
N LEU A 222 6.75 16.39 -14.48
CA LEU A 222 7.68 16.64 -13.37
C LEU A 222 7.33 17.90 -12.57
N GLU A 223 6.90 18.94 -13.27
CA GLU A 223 6.47 20.22 -12.68
C GLU A 223 5.22 20.11 -11.81
N GLU A 224 4.37 19.13 -12.05
CA GLU A 224 3.16 18.89 -11.25
C GLU A 224 3.46 18.08 -9.97
N LEU A 225 4.67 17.51 -9.86
CA LEU A 225 5.13 16.72 -8.71
C LEU A 225 6.05 17.50 -7.77
N ASP A 226 6.65 18.59 -8.27
CA ASP A 226 7.60 19.38 -7.49
C ASP A 226 6.92 20.14 -6.34
N GLY A 227 7.47 20.03 -5.14
CA GLY A 227 6.92 20.64 -3.92
C GLY A 227 5.64 19.99 -3.39
N LYS A 228 5.17 18.86 -3.98
CA LYS A 228 3.93 18.18 -3.61
C LYS A 228 4.16 17.07 -2.59
N ASP A 229 3.06 16.64 -1.96
CA ASP A 229 3.02 15.41 -1.18
C ASP A 229 2.72 14.26 -2.13
N LEU A 230 3.67 13.35 -2.28
CA LEU A 230 3.52 12.20 -3.16
C LEU A 230 2.96 11.01 -2.38
N ILE A 231 1.77 10.56 -2.78
CA ILE A 231 1.08 9.45 -2.12
C ILE A 231 1.08 8.23 -3.04
N PHE A 232 1.70 7.15 -2.58
CA PHE A 232 1.72 5.87 -3.24
C PHE A 232 0.86 4.88 -2.45
N ALA A 233 -0.17 4.33 -3.07
CA ALA A 233 -1.03 3.30 -2.48
C ALA A 233 -0.89 2.02 -3.30
N ASP A 234 -0.16 1.03 -2.77
CA ASP A 234 0.06 -0.26 -3.42
C ASP A 234 -0.20 -1.40 -2.43
N PRO A 235 -0.92 -2.46 -2.80
CA PRO A 235 -1.27 -3.52 -1.85
C PRO A 235 -0.09 -4.16 -1.14
N MET A 236 1.07 -4.20 -1.80
CA MET A 236 2.24 -4.94 -1.32
C MET A 236 3.53 -4.14 -1.40
N ASN A 237 4.24 -4.09 -0.28
CA ASN A 237 5.62 -3.65 -0.24
C ASN A 237 6.55 -4.83 0.03
N ALA A 238 7.05 -5.49 -1.01
CA ALA A 238 7.97 -6.61 -0.86
C ALA A 238 9.40 -6.12 -0.60
N THR A 239 10.02 -5.52 -1.60
CA THR A 239 11.44 -5.16 -1.62
C THR A 239 11.70 -3.66 -1.51
N GLY A 240 10.68 -2.83 -1.68
CA GLY A 240 10.80 -1.37 -1.76
C GLY A 240 11.36 -0.84 -3.09
N GLY A 241 11.90 -1.73 -3.94
CA GLY A 241 12.66 -1.32 -5.12
C GLY A 241 11.86 -0.54 -6.16
N SER A 242 10.58 -0.89 -6.38
CA SER A 242 9.72 -0.17 -7.33
C SER A 242 9.55 1.31 -6.93
N LEU A 243 9.20 1.57 -5.65
CA LEU A 243 9.08 2.93 -5.14
C LEU A 243 10.40 3.69 -5.25
N VAL A 244 11.49 3.06 -4.79
CA VAL A 244 12.81 3.70 -4.82
C VAL A 244 13.24 4.07 -6.25
N THR A 245 12.94 3.21 -7.24
CA THR A 245 13.26 3.49 -8.66
C THR A 245 12.56 4.76 -9.14
N ILE A 246 11.26 4.89 -8.84
CA ILE A 246 10.48 6.08 -9.23
C ILE A 246 11.02 7.33 -8.53
N VAL A 247 11.18 7.28 -7.22
CA VAL A 247 11.60 8.47 -6.45
C VAL A 247 13.02 8.91 -6.81
N LYS A 248 13.95 7.97 -7.01
CA LYS A 248 15.30 8.32 -7.51
C LYS A 248 15.23 9.03 -8.85
N TYR A 249 14.46 8.49 -9.81
CA TYR A 249 14.27 9.12 -11.11
C TYR A 249 13.71 10.55 -10.97
N LEU A 250 12.68 10.76 -10.16
CA LEU A 250 12.08 12.07 -9.94
C LEU A 250 13.10 13.06 -9.35
N LYS A 251 13.86 12.65 -8.33
CA LYS A 251 14.90 13.48 -7.69
C LYS A 251 16.05 13.81 -8.64
N GLU A 252 16.50 12.86 -9.44
CA GLU A 252 17.54 13.09 -10.47
C GLU A 252 17.10 14.09 -11.54
N HIS A 253 15.78 14.25 -11.74
CA HIS A 253 15.21 15.23 -12.67
C HIS A 253 14.70 16.50 -11.99
N GLY A 254 15.15 16.74 -10.76
CA GLY A 254 14.95 18.02 -10.05
C GLY A 254 13.69 18.12 -9.22
N VAL A 255 12.84 17.09 -9.16
CA VAL A 255 11.65 17.07 -8.30
C VAL A 255 12.06 16.94 -6.83
N LYS A 256 11.55 17.86 -6.02
CA LYS A 256 11.74 17.91 -4.56
C LYS A 256 10.39 17.74 -3.88
N PRO A 257 9.96 16.50 -3.59
CA PRO A 257 8.68 16.29 -2.92
C PRO A 257 8.70 16.89 -1.51
N ARG A 258 7.56 17.43 -1.06
CA ARG A 258 7.38 17.91 0.31
C ARG A 258 7.36 16.75 1.30
N SER A 259 6.67 15.68 0.95
CA SER A 259 6.65 14.41 1.69
C SER A 259 6.36 13.26 0.73
N ILE A 260 6.67 12.03 1.18
CA ILE A 260 6.34 10.80 0.45
C ILE A 260 5.67 9.85 1.43
N LYS A 261 4.44 9.42 1.13
CA LYS A 261 3.74 8.40 1.89
C LYS A 261 3.54 7.16 1.04
N PHE A 262 3.97 6.02 1.56
CA PHE A 262 3.76 4.73 0.94
C PHE A 262 2.81 3.90 1.79
N ILE A 263 1.59 3.66 1.30
CA ILE A 263 0.47 3.04 2.00
C ILE A 263 0.24 1.65 1.44
N ASN A 264 0.38 0.61 2.28
CA ASN A 264 0.30 -0.79 1.89
C ASN A 264 -0.69 -1.57 2.73
N VAL A 265 -1.24 -2.65 2.17
CA VAL A 265 -1.97 -3.64 2.95
C VAL A 265 -1.01 -4.56 3.69
N ILE A 266 0.01 -5.07 3.00
CA ILE A 266 1.11 -5.78 3.64
C ILE A 266 2.47 -5.25 3.21
N SER A 267 3.40 -5.20 4.15
CA SER A 267 4.81 -4.87 3.92
C SER A 267 5.71 -5.96 4.48
N ALA A 268 6.74 -6.34 3.74
CA ALA A 268 7.84 -7.09 4.32
C ALA A 268 8.77 -6.14 5.08
N LEU A 269 9.33 -6.59 6.20
CA LEU A 269 10.27 -5.81 7.01
C LEU A 269 11.43 -5.24 6.17
N LYS A 270 12.03 -6.06 5.32
CA LYS A 270 13.15 -5.66 4.45
C LYS A 270 12.76 -4.52 3.50
N GLY A 271 11.55 -4.57 2.93
CA GLY A 271 11.05 -3.54 2.03
C GLY A 271 10.82 -2.20 2.72
N ALA A 272 10.24 -2.23 3.92
CA ALA A 272 10.02 -1.02 4.72
C ALA A 272 11.34 -0.36 5.15
N LEU A 273 12.29 -1.16 5.63
CA LEU A 273 13.62 -0.66 5.99
C LEU A 273 14.37 -0.06 4.80
N ARG A 274 14.38 -0.72 3.63
CA ARG A 274 15.03 -0.18 2.42
C ARG A 274 14.46 1.18 2.03
N ILE A 275 13.12 1.33 2.01
CA ILE A 275 12.49 2.61 1.66
C ILE A 275 12.94 3.71 2.61
N THR A 276 12.81 3.51 3.91
CA THR A 276 13.14 4.53 4.91
C THR A 276 14.63 4.84 5.01
N ARG A 277 15.52 3.93 4.56
CA ARG A 277 16.96 4.18 4.48
C ARG A 277 17.37 4.94 3.21
N VAL A 278 16.72 4.65 2.08
CA VAL A 278 17.08 5.26 0.78
C VAL A 278 16.41 6.62 0.59
N ILE A 279 15.18 6.79 1.10
CA ILE A 279 14.38 8.00 0.88
C ILE A 279 14.10 8.65 2.24
N GLU A 280 14.78 9.76 2.50
CA GLU A 280 14.69 10.46 3.79
C GLU A 280 13.27 11.01 4.08
N GLU A 281 12.56 11.46 3.05
CA GLU A 281 11.22 12.02 3.16
C GLU A 281 10.10 10.97 3.18
N ALA A 282 10.42 9.68 3.02
CA ALA A 282 9.42 8.63 2.94
C ALA A 282 9.00 8.11 4.32
N GLU A 283 7.69 8.03 4.50
CA GLU A 283 7.03 7.28 5.56
C GLU A 283 6.31 6.06 4.96
N VAL A 284 6.42 4.91 5.60
CA VAL A 284 5.74 3.67 5.21
C VAL A 284 4.61 3.39 6.18
N TYR A 285 3.39 3.32 5.66
CA TYR A 285 2.19 2.93 6.38
C TYR A 285 1.73 1.56 5.90
N THR A 286 1.55 0.62 6.79
CA THR A 286 1.07 -0.72 6.42
C THR A 286 0.02 -1.24 7.40
N LEU A 287 -1.00 -1.92 6.88
CA LEU A 287 -2.00 -2.55 7.74
C LEU A 287 -1.37 -3.71 8.53
N TRP A 288 -0.46 -4.45 7.89
CA TRP A 288 0.21 -5.62 8.47
C TRP A 288 1.67 -5.72 8.03
N MET A 289 2.55 -6.14 8.96
CA MET A 289 3.96 -6.39 8.69
C MET A 289 4.22 -7.89 8.60
N ASP A 290 4.79 -8.34 7.48
CA ASP A 290 5.24 -9.71 7.28
C ASP A 290 6.76 -9.85 7.47
N PRO A 291 7.22 -11.01 7.96
CA PRO A 291 8.59 -11.17 8.43
C PRO A 291 9.64 -11.19 7.33
N VAL A 292 9.41 -11.92 6.23
CA VAL A 292 10.47 -12.29 5.29
C VAL A 292 10.03 -12.26 3.83
N LEU A 293 11.02 -12.33 2.94
CA LEU A 293 10.86 -12.58 1.51
C LEU A 293 11.47 -13.94 1.15
N ASN A 294 10.88 -14.63 0.15
CA ASN A 294 11.53 -15.78 -0.45
C ASN A 294 12.58 -15.36 -1.51
N GLU A 295 13.25 -16.33 -2.11
CA GLU A 295 14.27 -16.08 -3.15
C GLU A 295 13.73 -15.35 -4.39
N GLN A 296 12.43 -15.48 -4.70
CA GLN A 296 11.76 -14.81 -5.81
C GLN A 296 11.17 -13.45 -5.42
N ALA A 297 11.51 -12.94 -4.23
CA ALA A 297 11.01 -11.69 -3.68
C ALA A 297 9.49 -11.66 -3.39
N TYR A 298 8.87 -12.80 -3.14
CA TYR A 298 7.50 -12.84 -2.61
C TYR A 298 7.51 -12.69 -1.10
N ILE A 299 6.55 -11.96 -0.59
CA ILE A 299 6.32 -11.78 0.85
C ILE A 299 5.81 -13.10 1.43
N LEU A 300 6.35 -13.51 2.58
CA LEU A 300 5.94 -14.69 3.31
C LEU A 300 5.48 -14.30 4.73
N PRO A 301 4.30 -14.82 5.16
CA PRO A 301 3.36 -15.67 4.43
C PRO A 301 2.65 -14.99 3.24
N GLY A 302 2.57 -13.65 3.17
CA GLY A 302 2.08 -12.91 2.03
C GLY A 302 0.58 -13.10 1.74
N LEU A 303 0.13 -12.60 0.57
CA LEU A 303 -1.24 -12.79 0.06
C LEU A 303 -1.28 -13.17 -1.42
N GLY A 304 -0.19 -13.72 -1.95
CA GLY A 304 -0.04 -14.06 -3.36
C GLY A 304 0.26 -12.83 -4.22
N ASP A 305 -0.01 -12.89 -5.52
CA ASP A 305 0.10 -11.75 -6.42
C ASP A 305 -1.17 -10.89 -6.35
N ALA A 306 -1.07 -9.75 -5.67
CA ALA A 306 -2.21 -8.85 -5.53
C ALA A 306 -2.56 -8.17 -6.87
N GLY A 307 -1.59 -7.94 -7.74
CA GLY A 307 -1.83 -7.37 -9.06
C GLY A 307 -2.74 -8.26 -9.90
N ASP A 308 -2.45 -9.54 -9.96
CA ASP A 308 -3.27 -10.52 -10.68
C ASP A 308 -4.62 -10.78 -9.99
N ARG A 309 -4.64 -10.81 -8.66
CA ARG A 309 -5.90 -10.96 -7.90
C ARG A 309 -6.84 -9.75 -8.06
N LEU A 310 -6.29 -8.53 -8.22
CA LEU A 310 -7.06 -7.30 -8.45
C LEU A 310 -7.50 -7.13 -9.91
N ASN A 311 -6.60 -7.43 -10.86
CA ASN A 311 -6.78 -7.06 -12.26
C ASN A 311 -7.00 -8.26 -13.19
N GLY A 312 -6.92 -9.48 -12.67
CA GLY A 312 -6.83 -10.69 -13.46
C GLY A 312 -5.45 -10.86 -14.12
N GLU A 313 -5.12 -12.08 -14.50
CA GLU A 313 -3.86 -12.38 -15.18
C GLU A 313 -3.77 -11.72 -16.55
N ASP A 314 -2.60 -11.15 -16.87
CA ASP A 314 -2.30 -10.57 -18.17
C ASP A 314 -1.79 -11.68 -19.13
N LYS A 315 -2.71 -12.47 -19.66
CA LYS A 315 -2.39 -13.66 -20.49
C LYS A 315 -2.21 -13.37 -22.00
N GLY A 316 -2.28 -12.10 -22.42
CA GLY A 316 -2.19 -11.73 -23.85
C GLY A 316 -0.79 -11.33 -24.29
N PRO A 317 -0.49 -11.41 -25.60
CA PRO A 317 0.74 -10.90 -26.17
C PRO A 317 0.88 -9.37 -26.04
N GLU A 318 -0.24 -8.67 -25.83
CA GLU A 318 -0.28 -7.24 -25.53
C GLU A 318 -0.90 -6.99 -24.18
N PRO A 319 -0.18 -6.29 -23.26
CA PRO A 319 -0.75 -5.92 -21.96
C PRO A 319 -1.96 -5.00 -22.17
N ARG A 320 -3.02 -5.21 -21.36
CA ARG A 320 -4.21 -4.36 -21.37
C ARG A 320 -3.84 -2.89 -21.20
N ASN A 321 -4.46 -2.03 -21.98
CA ASN A 321 -4.28 -0.59 -21.80
C ASN A 321 -5.05 -0.09 -20.56
N MET A 322 -4.79 1.16 -20.15
CA MET A 322 -5.38 1.75 -18.95
C MET A 322 -6.91 1.75 -18.99
N ILE A 323 -7.51 2.06 -20.13
CA ILE A 323 -8.98 2.12 -20.30
C ILE A 323 -9.59 0.72 -20.13
N GLN A 324 -8.92 -0.32 -20.65
CA GLN A 324 -9.37 -1.70 -20.47
C GLN A 324 -9.29 -2.13 -18.98
N LEU A 325 -8.23 -1.73 -18.27
CA LEU A 325 -8.12 -2.00 -16.84
C LEU A 325 -9.25 -1.35 -16.05
N ILE A 326 -9.58 -0.10 -16.35
CA ILE A 326 -10.69 0.61 -15.71
C ILE A 326 -12.03 -0.09 -16.00
N ALA A 327 -12.27 -0.48 -17.26
CA ALA A 327 -13.49 -1.17 -17.67
C ALA A 327 -13.68 -2.52 -16.97
N ASP A 328 -12.58 -3.22 -16.65
CA ASP A 328 -12.60 -4.54 -16.01
C ASP A 328 -13.01 -4.50 -14.53
N TYR A 329 -12.99 -3.33 -13.88
CA TYR A 329 -13.44 -3.19 -12.47
C TYR A 329 -14.95 -3.30 -12.28
N GLY A 330 -15.71 -3.44 -13.35
CA GLY A 330 -17.17 -3.54 -13.29
C GLY A 330 -17.89 -2.20 -13.03
N SER A 331 -19.13 -2.11 -13.45
CA SER A 331 -19.89 -0.86 -13.48
C SER A 331 -20.08 -0.22 -12.09
N ASN A 332 -20.27 -1.02 -11.05
CA ASN A 332 -20.54 -0.48 -9.72
C ASN A 332 -19.31 0.19 -9.11
N ILE A 333 -18.15 -0.40 -9.27
CA ILE A 333 -16.88 0.18 -8.78
C ILE A 333 -16.56 1.44 -9.57
N VAL A 334 -16.67 1.40 -10.89
CA VAL A 334 -16.43 2.57 -11.75
C VAL A 334 -17.38 3.71 -11.42
N ASN A 335 -18.68 3.43 -11.15
CA ASN A 335 -19.63 4.46 -10.76
C ASN A 335 -19.28 5.11 -9.41
N LEU A 336 -18.83 4.33 -8.44
CA LEU A 336 -18.40 4.83 -7.13
C LEU A 336 -17.17 5.74 -7.22
N TYR A 337 -16.24 5.41 -8.11
CA TYR A 337 -14.96 6.13 -8.31
C TYR A 337 -14.95 6.95 -9.60
N ARG A 338 -16.12 7.39 -10.07
CA ARG A 338 -16.27 8.06 -11.38
C ARG A 338 -15.36 9.27 -11.54
N ASP A 339 -15.26 10.10 -10.52
CA ASP A 339 -14.47 11.34 -10.57
C ASP A 339 -12.98 11.03 -10.65
N GLN A 340 -12.51 10.02 -9.91
CA GLN A 340 -11.13 9.54 -9.96
C GLN A 340 -10.79 8.92 -11.33
N VAL A 341 -11.74 8.16 -11.91
CA VAL A 341 -11.59 7.63 -13.28
C VAL A 341 -11.43 8.76 -14.29
N ILE A 342 -12.27 9.79 -14.22
CA ILE A 342 -12.18 10.97 -15.11
C ILE A 342 -10.82 11.67 -14.94
N GLU A 343 -10.32 11.80 -13.71
CA GLU A 343 -9.03 12.43 -13.45
C GLU A 343 -7.86 11.62 -14.02
N ILE A 344 -7.91 10.28 -13.90
CA ILE A 344 -6.93 9.38 -14.52
C ILE A 344 -7.00 9.47 -16.05
N GLU A 345 -8.21 9.49 -16.64
CA GLU A 345 -8.37 9.65 -18.09
C GLU A 345 -7.75 10.95 -18.60
N LYS A 346 -7.95 12.06 -17.90
CA LYS A 346 -7.28 13.34 -18.24
C LYS A 346 -5.76 13.20 -18.25
N THR A 347 -5.19 12.50 -17.27
CA THR A 347 -3.75 12.29 -17.17
C THR A 347 -3.21 11.45 -18.35
N VAL A 348 -3.98 10.46 -18.81
CA VAL A 348 -3.58 9.57 -19.93
C VAL A 348 -3.75 10.24 -21.29
N LEU A 349 -4.74 11.12 -21.44
CA LEU A 349 -5.10 11.72 -22.73
C LEU A 349 -4.40 13.08 -23.01
N ASN A 350 -3.79 13.70 -22.00
CA ASN A 350 -3.00 14.95 -22.12
C ASN A 350 -1.50 14.66 -22.28
#